data_c0848143dbc4e10b798c16fb9a3107b7
#
_entry.id   c0848143dbc4e10b798c16fb9a3107b7
#
_cell.length_a   1.000
_cell.length_b   1.000
_cell.length_c   1.000
_cell.angle_alpha   90.00
_cell.angle_beta   90.00
_cell.angle_gamma   90.00
#
_symmetry.space_group_name_H-M   'P 1'
#
loop_
_entity.id
_entity.type
_entity.pdbx_description
1 polymer ?
#
loop_
_entity_poly.entity_id
_entity_poly.type
_entity_poly.pdbx_seq_one_letter_code
_entity_poly.pdbx_strand_id
1 'polypeptide(L)'
;LAICDEGRTAPLLVEPPRGVWSRTDILHWLHDRADDSLLVGFDFSFSAPFLDRCAYLPGETDATDPRALWAYVDRHSSDADLGAASFLETRRGRHFYLGAADGVKAHFMHYRRCEQHFNANGGGKASTVYDAIGAAQVAKASFAGMRLLHHLDPAIPVWPIDPPPRRGACVVEIYTTIAARAAGIRKGLSKLRDGEALDLALAAMGSDPHLPMPRYTDHATDAILTAAWLRTNARRDDLWHPPAMTRQIARTEGWTFGVS
;
A
#
# COMPACT_ATOMS: atom_id res chain seq x y z
N LEU A 1 6.99 10.77 1.66
CA LEU A 1 7.49 10.34 0.34
C LEU A 1 9.00 10.22 0.37
N ALA A 2 9.55 9.15 -0.21
CA ALA A 2 10.98 8.98 -0.46
C ALA A 2 11.20 8.57 -1.91
N ILE A 3 12.32 9.00 -2.50
CA ILE A 3 12.74 8.63 -3.86
C ILE A 3 14.11 7.96 -3.76
N CYS A 4 14.31 6.92 -4.56
CA CYS A 4 15.59 6.24 -4.72
C CYS A 4 15.86 6.05 -6.21
N ASP A 5 16.93 6.68 -6.69
CA ASP A 5 17.38 6.53 -8.07
C ASP A 5 18.04 5.16 -8.30
N GLU A 6 18.17 4.78 -9.57
CA GLU A 6 18.97 3.60 -9.94
C GLU A 6 20.43 3.74 -9.47
N GLY A 7 21.09 2.63 -9.18
CA GLY A 7 22.45 2.60 -8.67
C GLY A 7 22.54 2.35 -7.17
N ARG A 8 23.59 2.83 -6.53
CA ARG A 8 23.86 2.65 -5.09
C ARG A 8 23.50 3.85 -4.23
N THR A 9 22.87 4.87 -4.81
CA THR A 9 22.50 6.09 -4.10
C THR A 9 21.58 5.82 -2.91
N ALA A 10 21.71 6.63 -1.88
CA ALA A 10 20.76 6.60 -0.76
C ALA A 10 19.40 7.16 -1.19
N PRO A 11 18.30 6.60 -0.67
CA PRO A 11 17.00 7.23 -0.83
C PRO A 11 16.94 8.61 -0.18
N LEU A 12 16.23 9.53 -0.82
CA LEU A 12 16.03 10.89 -0.35
C LEU A 12 14.57 11.10 0.05
N LEU A 13 14.34 11.76 1.19
CA LEU A 13 13.01 12.27 1.53
C LEU A 13 12.71 13.49 0.65
N VAL A 14 11.50 13.50 0.11
CA VAL A 14 10.99 14.63 -0.67
C VAL A 14 10.17 15.51 0.26
N GLU A 15 10.55 16.78 0.31
CA GLU A 15 9.85 17.78 1.13
C GLU A 15 8.42 18.00 0.60
N PRO A 16 7.41 17.99 1.49
CA PRO A 16 6.06 18.30 1.09
C PRO A 16 5.90 19.80 0.79
N PRO A 17 5.05 20.19 -0.17
CA PRO A 17 4.89 21.61 -0.53
C PRO A 17 4.33 22.48 0.61
N ARG A 18 3.68 21.90 1.61
CA ARG A 18 3.00 22.60 2.71
C ARG A 18 3.24 21.95 4.09
N GLY A 19 4.45 21.48 4.37
CA GLY A 19 4.82 20.87 5.65
C GLY A 19 4.36 19.42 5.85
N VAL A 20 3.25 19.00 5.23
CA VAL A 20 2.77 17.62 5.18
C VAL A 20 2.24 17.31 3.79
N TRP A 21 2.40 16.06 3.34
CA TRP A 21 1.82 15.59 2.09
C TRP A 21 0.31 15.39 2.25
N SER A 22 -0.50 16.12 1.47
CA SER A 22 -1.90 15.77 1.24
C SER A 22 -2.01 14.72 0.13
N ARG A 23 -3.13 14.00 0.03
CA ARG A 23 -3.37 13.05 -1.07
C ARG A 23 -3.49 13.76 -2.40
N THR A 24 -4.05 14.97 -2.40
CA THR A 24 -4.12 15.82 -3.58
C THR A 24 -2.73 16.27 -4.03
N ASP A 25 -1.80 16.62 -3.12
CA ASP A 25 -0.42 16.93 -3.49
C ASP A 25 0.30 15.73 -4.12
N ILE A 26 0.04 14.52 -3.61
CA ILE A 26 0.59 13.27 -4.18
C ILE A 26 0.05 13.04 -5.60
N LEU A 27 -1.24 13.26 -5.86
CA LEU A 27 -1.81 13.14 -7.21
C LEU A 27 -1.15 14.11 -8.19
N HIS A 28 -0.99 15.37 -7.82
CA HIS A 28 -0.29 16.36 -8.65
C HIS A 28 1.16 15.94 -8.89
N TRP A 29 1.86 15.53 -7.86
CA TRP A 29 3.24 15.07 -7.96
C TRP A 29 3.41 13.88 -8.91
N LEU A 30 2.46 12.93 -8.90
CA LEU A 30 2.44 11.79 -9.82
C LEU A 30 2.08 12.20 -11.24
N HIS A 31 1.09 13.06 -11.42
CA HIS A 31 0.68 13.57 -12.73
C HIS A 31 1.85 14.25 -13.46
N ASP A 32 2.61 15.09 -12.74
CA ASP A 32 3.78 15.77 -13.29
C ASP A 32 4.92 14.82 -13.71
N ARG A 33 4.83 13.53 -13.30
CA ARG A 33 5.85 12.49 -13.52
C ARG A 33 5.31 11.22 -14.19
N ALA A 34 4.16 11.33 -14.83
CA ALA A 34 3.54 10.16 -15.47
C ALA A 34 4.42 9.52 -16.54
N ASP A 35 5.22 10.31 -17.24
CA ASP A 35 6.15 9.87 -18.29
C ASP A 35 7.52 9.42 -17.74
N ASP A 36 7.82 9.69 -16.47
CA ASP A 36 9.08 9.27 -15.84
C ASP A 36 9.09 7.75 -15.65
N SER A 37 10.25 7.10 -15.83
CA SER A 37 10.42 5.68 -15.51
C SER A 37 10.42 5.48 -13.99
N LEU A 38 9.24 5.40 -13.39
CA LEU A 38 9.05 5.46 -11.95
C LEU A 38 8.21 4.27 -11.45
N LEU A 39 8.74 3.53 -10.47
CA LEU A 39 7.97 2.55 -9.70
C LEU A 39 7.54 3.17 -8.36
N VAL A 40 6.23 3.31 -8.18
CA VAL A 40 5.64 4.00 -7.01
C VAL A 40 4.97 2.99 -6.11
N GLY A 41 5.46 2.85 -4.87
CA GLY A 41 4.85 1.99 -3.85
C GLY A 41 3.93 2.78 -2.91
N PHE A 42 2.70 2.31 -2.74
CA PHE A 42 1.80 2.79 -1.72
C PHE A 42 1.54 1.74 -0.64
N ASP A 43 1.70 2.11 0.62
CA ASP A 43 1.46 1.26 1.80
C ASP A 43 -0.01 1.33 2.23
N PHE A 44 -0.90 0.85 1.38
CA PHE A 44 -2.31 0.60 1.67
C PHE A 44 -2.88 -0.44 0.69
N SER A 45 -3.95 -1.13 1.07
CA SER A 45 -4.58 -2.14 0.20
C SER A 45 -5.33 -1.48 -0.96
N PHE A 46 -5.04 -1.91 -2.20
CA PHE A 46 -5.64 -1.36 -3.43
C PHE A 46 -7.04 -1.89 -3.69
N SER A 47 -7.41 -3.00 -3.06
CA SER A 47 -8.73 -3.61 -3.20
C SER A 47 -9.15 -4.29 -1.89
N ALA A 48 -10.33 -4.88 -1.89
CA ALA A 48 -10.88 -5.64 -0.78
C ALA A 48 -11.07 -7.12 -1.15
N PRO A 49 -11.26 -8.02 -0.17
CA PRO A 49 -11.64 -9.41 -0.40
C PRO A 49 -12.90 -9.52 -1.26
N PHE A 50 -12.82 -10.32 -2.33
CA PHE A 50 -13.91 -10.50 -3.29
C PHE A 50 -14.25 -11.98 -3.50
N LEU A 51 -13.26 -12.83 -3.69
CA LEU A 51 -13.42 -14.18 -4.23
C LEU A 51 -14.27 -15.10 -3.34
N ASP A 52 -14.20 -14.96 -2.02
CA ASP A 52 -14.94 -15.81 -1.10
C ASP A 52 -16.46 -15.49 -1.07
N ARG A 53 -16.84 -14.27 -1.44
CA ARG A 53 -18.23 -13.81 -1.37
C ARG A 53 -18.79 -13.33 -2.70
N CYS A 54 -17.97 -13.31 -3.75
CA CYS A 54 -18.27 -12.74 -5.06
C CYS A 54 -18.78 -11.28 -4.98
N ALA A 55 -18.39 -10.55 -3.94
CA ALA A 55 -18.77 -9.15 -3.69
C ALA A 55 -17.78 -8.50 -2.72
N TYR A 56 -17.41 -7.24 -2.95
CA TYR A 56 -16.59 -6.46 -2.03
C TYR A 56 -17.36 -6.08 -0.76
N LEU A 57 -18.55 -5.54 -0.93
CA LEU A 57 -19.45 -5.14 0.15
C LEU A 57 -20.84 -5.77 -0.13
N PRO A 58 -21.08 -7.00 0.31
CA PRO A 58 -22.30 -7.74 -0.02
C PRO A 58 -23.58 -6.97 0.29
N GLY A 59 -24.48 -6.91 -0.70
CA GLY A 59 -25.76 -6.21 -0.60
C GLY A 59 -25.65 -4.68 -0.61
N GLU A 60 -24.50 -4.12 -1.02
CA GLU A 60 -24.27 -2.68 -1.04
C GLU A 60 -23.78 -2.15 -2.38
N THR A 61 -22.95 -2.90 -3.08
CA THR A 61 -22.44 -2.53 -4.39
C THR A 61 -22.35 -3.75 -5.32
N ASP A 62 -22.60 -3.53 -6.60
CA ASP A 62 -22.44 -4.51 -7.68
C ASP A 62 -21.06 -4.41 -8.34
N ALA A 63 -20.11 -3.71 -7.72
CA ALA A 63 -18.74 -3.61 -8.22
C ALA A 63 -18.09 -4.99 -8.30
N THR A 64 -17.56 -5.33 -9.48
CA THR A 64 -16.94 -6.64 -9.77
C THR A 64 -15.44 -6.55 -10.02
N ASP A 65 -14.91 -5.33 -10.04
CA ASP A 65 -13.48 -5.03 -10.22
C ASP A 65 -13.05 -3.87 -9.30
N PRO A 66 -11.74 -3.70 -9.06
CA PRO A 66 -11.24 -2.67 -8.15
C PRO A 66 -11.57 -1.24 -8.59
N ARG A 67 -11.59 -0.94 -9.90
CA ARG A 67 -11.90 0.43 -10.38
C ARG A 67 -13.34 0.81 -10.08
N ALA A 68 -14.28 -0.13 -10.26
CA ALA A 68 -15.67 0.06 -9.88
C ALA A 68 -15.82 0.22 -8.35
N LEU A 69 -15.03 -0.53 -7.55
CA LEU A 69 -14.99 -0.34 -6.09
C LEU A 69 -14.46 1.05 -5.73
N TRP A 70 -13.36 1.52 -6.35
CA TRP A 70 -12.79 2.85 -6.09
C TRP A 70 -13.79 3.96 -6.38
N ALA A 71 -14.46 3.90 -7.54
CA ALA A 71 -15.51 4.85 -7.91
C ALA A 71 -16.69 4.82 -6.92
N TYR A 72 -17.04 3.64 -6.43
CA TYR A 72 -18.07 3.48 -5.40
C TYR A 72 -17.64 4.14 -4.08
N VAL A 73 -16.43 3.88 -3.61
CA VAL A 73 -15.89 4.47 -2.37
C VAL A 73 -15.82 5.98 -2.49
N ASP A 74 -15.34 6.52 -3.61
CA ASP A 74 -15.23 7.97 -3.82
C ASP A 74 -16.60 8.64 -3.78
N ARG A 75 -17.59 8.11 -4.51
CA ARG A 75 -18.95 8.63 -4.55
C ARG A 75 -19.64 8.68 -3.19
N HIS A 76 -19.28 7.74 -2.29
CA HIS A 76 -19.92 7.61 -0.98
C HIS A 76 -19.05 8.10 0.18
N SER A 77 -18.00 8.90 -0.11
CA SER A 77 -17.15 9.56 0.88
C SER A 77 -17.31 11.05 0.78
N SER A 78 -17.48 11.73 1.91
CA SER A 78 -17.63 13.20 1.99
C SER A 78 -16.42 13.90 2.62
N ASP A 79 -15.38 13.14 2.99
CA ASP A 79 -14.21 13.67 3.66
C ASP A 79 -13.33 14.51 2.73
N ALA A 80 -12.73 15.58 3.27
CA ALA A 80 -11.76 16.40 2.57
C ALA A 80 -10.47 15.59 2.25
N ASP A 81 -9.68 16.07 1.30
CA ASP A 81 -8.39 15.50 0.88
C ASP A 81 -8.47 13.98 0.64
N LEU A 82 -9.52 13.55 -0.06
CA LEU A 82 -9.76 12.13 -0.37
C LEU A 82 -9.74 11.21 0.87
N GLY A 83 -10.11 11.72 2.05
CA GLY A 83 -10.32 10.89 3.24
C GLY A 83 -11.49 9.93 3.08
N ALA A 84 -11.60 8.91 3.94
CA ALA A 84 -12.66 7.91 3.88
C ALA A 84 -13.25 7.54 5.26
N ALA A 85 -13.16 8.44 6.24
CA ALA A 85 -13.74 8.19 7.56
C ALA A 85 -15.26 8.08 7.48
N SER A 86 -15.91 8.99 6.74
CA SER A 86 -17.35 8.98 6.52
C SER A 86 -17.85 7.71 5.83
N PHE A 87 -17.07 7.16 4.91
CA PHE A 87 -17.38 5.88 4.25
C PHE A 87 -17.46 4.73 5.24
N LEU A 88 -16.50 4.64 6.17
CA LEU A 88 -16.47 3.59 7.19
C LEU A 88 -17.60 3.79 8.21
N GLU A 89 -17.81 5.00 8.69
CA GLU A 89 -18.82 5.32 9.70
C GLU A 89 -20.25 5.00 9.22
N THR A 90 -20.58 5.34 7.98
CA THR A 90 -21.91 5.05 7.41
C THR A 90 -22.15 3.56 7.19
N ARG A 91 -21.12 2.71 7.26
CA ARG A 91 -21.16 1.25 7.08
C ARG A 91 -20.78 0.48 8.34
N ARG A 92 -20.74 1.20 9.45
CA ARG A 92 -20.50 0.67 10.78
C ARG A 92 -21.50 -0.45 11.11
N GLY A 93 -21.02 -1.51 11.76
CA GLY A 93 -21.83 -2.65 12.17
C GLY A 93 -22.35 -3.53 11.02
N ARG A 94 -22.24 -3.07 9.79
CA ARG A 94 -22.59 -3.84 8.59
C ARG A 94 -21.36 -4.43 7.89
N HIS A 95 -20.37 -3.61 7.61
CA HIS A 95 -19.13 -4.01 6.94
C HIS A 95 -17.88 -3.71 7.77
N PHE A 96 -17.95 -2.75 8.68
CA PHE A 96 -16.81 -2.36 9.52
C PHE A 96 -17.16 -2.48 11.01
N TYR A 97 -16.20 -3.04 11.75
CA TYR A 97 -16.22 -3.03 13.21
C TYR A 97 -15.48 -1.78 13.70
N LEU A 98 -16.19 -0.86 14.33
CA LEU A 98 -15.67 0.39 14.89
C LEU A 98 -15.76 0.45 16.43
N GLY A 99 -16.30 -0.59 17.07
CA GLY A 99 -16.39 -0.69 18.53
C GLY A 99 -17.27 -1.84 19.01
N ALA A 100 -17.27 -2.06 20.32
CA ALA A 100 -17.98 -3.19 20.95
C ALA A 100 -19.49 -3.25 20.63
N ALA A 101 -20.12 -2.11 20.38
CA ALA A 101 -21.53 -2.05 19.98
C ALA A 101 -21.81 -2.71 18.62
N ASP A 102 -20.79 -2.92 17.78
CA ASP A 102 -20.94 -3.53 16.46
C ASP A 102 -20.91 -5.08 16.51
N GLY A 103 -20.69 -5.67 17.68
CA GLY A 103 -20.65 -7.10 17.89
C GLY A 103 -19.22 -7.67 17.98
N VAL A 104 -18.98 -8.83 17.35
CA VAL A 104 -17.71 -9.55 17.45
C VAL A 104 -16.79 -9.16 16.29
N LYS A 105 -15.63 -8.55 16.58
CA LYS A 105 -14.66 -8.06 15.58
C LYS A 105 -14.29 -9.14 14.53
N ALA A 106 -14.14 -10.40 14.96
CA ALA A 106 -13.74 -11.49 14.06
C ALA A 106 -14.70 -11.70 12.88
N HIS A 107 -15.99 -11.38 13.02
CA HIS A 107 -16.97 -11.52 11.95
C HIS A 107 -16.75 -10.53 10.79
N PHE A 108 -16.01 -9.48 11.01
CA PHE A 108 -15.70 -8.45 10.02
C PHE A 108 -14.34 -8.68 9.34
N MET A 109 -13.50 -9.58 9.87
CA MET A 109 -12.11 -9.79 9.41
C MET A 109 -12.07 -10.76 8.24
N HIS A 110 -12.22 -10.22 7.02
CA HIS A 110 -12.08 -10.96 5.77
C HIS A 110 -10.76 -10.58 5.10
N TYR A 111 -10.07 -11.56 4.51
CA TYR A 111 -8.73 -11.39 3.95
C TYR A 111 -8.75 -11.66 2.45
N ARG A 112 -8.00 -10.88 1.66
CA ARG A 112 -7.71 -11.18 0.25
C ARG A 112 -6.81 -12.41 0.15
N ARG A 113 -6.77 -13.02 -1.02
CA ARG A 113 -5.86 -14.16 -1.28
C ARG A 113 -4.41 -13.81 -1.03
N CYS A 114 -4.01 -12.56 -1.27
CA CYS A 114 -2.66 -12.07 -0.99
C CYS A 114 -2.30 -12.16 0.49
N GLU A 115 -3.13 -11.62 1.39
CA GLU A 115 -2.88 -11.69 2.83
C GLU A 115 -2.93 -13.13 3.35
N GLN A 116 -3.87 -13.95 2.85
CA GLN A 116 -3.96 -15.37 3.20
C GLN A 116 -2.67 -16.10 2.82
N HIS A 117 -2.18 -15.91 1.59
CA HIS A 117 -0.94 -16.49 1.10
C HIS A 117 0.26 -16.02 1.93
N PHE A 118 0.42 -14.71 2.14
CA PHE A 118 1.51 -14.14 2.94
C PHE A 118 1.53 -14.70 4.37
N ASN A 119 0.37 -14.78 5.03
CA ASN A 119 0.26 -15.30 6.40
C ASN A 119 0.60 -16.78 6.47
N ALA A 120 0.16 -17.60 5.50
CA ALA A 120 0.41 -19.04 5.44
C ALA A 120 1.89 -19.38 5.16
N ASN A 121 2.61 -18.52 4.44
CA ASN A 121 4.00 -18.73 4.02
C ASN A 121 5.03 -18.00 4.91
N GLY A 122 4.73 -17.79 6.18
CA GLY A 122 5.68 -17.21 7.13
C GLY A 122 5.83 -15.69 7.05
N GLY A 123 5.03 -15.03 6.22
CA GLY A 123 4.99 -13.57 6.08
C GLY A 123 4.57 -12.84 7.37
N GLY A 124 3.96 -13.50 8.30
CA GLY A 124 3.53 -12.96 9.59
C GLY A 124 2.03 -12.83 9.67
N LYS A 125 1.54 -11.70 10.15
CA LYS A 125 0.11 -11.42 10.30
C LYS A 125 -0.19 -10.10 9.58
N ALA A 126 -0.44 -10.18 8.28
CA ALA A 126 -0.94 -9.04 7.53
C ALA A 126 -2.33 -8.65 8.03
N SER A 127 -2.62 -7.36 8.11
CA SER A 127 -3.94 -6.86 8.45
C SER A 127 -4.87 -6.91 7.24
N THR A 128 -6.14 -7.08 7.49
CA THR A 128 -7.16 -6.96 6.44
C THR A 128 -7.60 -5.51 6.25
N VAL A 129 -8.00 -5.15 5.02
CA VAL A 129 -8.59 -3.85 4.69
C VAL A 129 -9.81 -3.51 5.55
N TYR A 130 -10.43 -4.49 6.19
CA TYR A 130 -11.56 -4.30 7.12
C TYR A 130 -11.14 -4.00 8.56
N ASP A 131 -9.84 -4.02 8.90
CA ASP A 131 -9.39 -3.68 10.26
C ASP A 131 -9.39 -2.15 10.45
N ALA A 132 -10.47 -1.65 11.01
CA ALA A 132 -10.74 -0.21 11.11
C ALA A 132 -10.33 0.40 12.46
N ILE A 133 -10.07 -0.40 13.49
CA ILE A 133 -9.67 0.07 14.83
C ILE A 133 -8.58 -0.81 15.45
N GLY A 134 -7.77 -0.20 16.31
CA GLY A 134 -6.68 -0.86 17.03
C GLY A 134 -5.32 -0.55 16.43
N ALA A 135 -4.28 -1.22 16.94
CA ALA A 135 -2.89 -0.95 16.56
C ALA A 135 -2.55 -1.32 15.10
N ALA A 136 -3.33 -2.23 14.50
CA ALA A 136 -3.12 -2.73 13.14
C ALA A 136 -4.16 -2.22 12.14
N GLN A 137 -4.82 -1.10 12.47
CA GLN A 137 -5.84 -0.52 11.60
C GLN A 137 -5.26 -0.05 10.26
N VAL A 138 -5.87 -0.50 9.16
CA VAL A 138 -5.49 -0.12 7.80
C VAL A 138 -6.68 0.37 6.96
N ALA A 139 -7.91 0.16 7.44
CA ALA A 139 -9.11 0.48 6.71
C ALA A 139 -9.17 1.94 6.24
N LYS A 140 -8.97 2.90 7.14
CA LYS A 140 -9.02 4.34 6.80
C LYS A 140 -8.01 4.70 5.72
N ALA A 141 -6.78 4.19 5.83
CA ALA A 141 -5.73 4.44 4.84
C ALA A 141 -6.07 3.80 3.50
N SER A 142 -6.54 2.54 3.52
CA SER A 142 -6.85 1.80 2.29
C SER A 142 -8.04 2.39 1.53
N PHE A 143 -9.15 2.69 2.20
CA PHE A 143 -10.31 3.29 1.52
C PHE A 143 -10.04 4.73 1.06
N ALA A 144 -9.26 5.52 1.80
CA ALA A 144 -8.77 6.81 1.33
C ALA A 144 -7.80 6.66 0.15
N GLY A 145 -6.93 5.65 0.17
CA GLY A 145 -6.06 5.30 -0.95
C GLY A 145 -6.81 4.85 -2.19
N MET A 146 -7.92 4.11 -2.05
CA MET A 146 -8.80 3.74 -3.16
C MET A 146 -9.40 4.99 -3.84
N ARG A 147 -9.74 6.04 -3.07
CA ARG A 147 -10.16 7.33 -3.64
C ARG A 147 -9.01 7.99 -4.42
N LEU A 148 -7.80 7.97 -3.87
CA LEU A 148 -6.62 8.46 -4.58
C LEU A 148 -6.43 7.71 -5.91
N LEU A 149 -6.53 6.36 -5.91
CA LEU A 149 -6.41 5.55 -7.12
C LEU A 149 -7.53 5.83 -8.14
N HIS A 150 -8.74 6.18 -7.66
CA HIS A 150 -9.84 6.59 -8.54
C HIS A 150 -9.53 7.88 -9.31
N HIS A 151 -8.83 8.81 -8.68
CA HIS A 151 -8.44 10.10 -9.26
C HIS A 151 -7.03 10.09 -9.90
N LEU A 152 -6.36 8.94 -9.88
CA LEU A 152 -5.05 8.80 -10.52
C LEU A 152 -5.18 8.99 -12.05
N ASP A 153 -4.18 9.62 -12.66
CA ASP A 153 -4.10 9.76 -14.12
C ASP A 153 -4.23 8.38 -14.78
N PRO A 154 -5.18 8.19 -15.71
CA PRO A 154 -5.37 6.90 -16.41
C PRO A 154 -4.14 6.43 -17.20
N ALA A 155 -3.19 7.31 -17.49
CA ALA A 155 -1.92 6.96 -18.12
C ALA A 155 -0.97 6.21 -17.17
N ILE A 156 -1.20 6.27 -15.86
CA ILE A 156 -0.39 5.59 -14.84
C ILE A 156 -1.06 4.26 -14.48
N PRO A 157 -0.55 3.11 -14.94
CA PRO A 157 -1.11 1.80 -14.61
C PRO A 157 -0.93 1.46 -13.13
N VAL A 158 -1.91 0.72 -12.60
CA VAL A 158 -1.94 0.20 -11.23
C VAL A 158 -1.80 -1.31 -11.27
N TRP A 159 -0.61 -1.83 -10.98
CA TRP A 159 -0.36 -3.27 -10.97
C TRP A 159 -0.99 -3.93 -9.72
N PRO A 160 -1.49 -5.16 -9.82
CA PRO A 160 -1.59 -6.05 -10.97
C PRO A 160 -2.92 -5.93 -11.73
N ILE A 161 -3.74 -4.93 -11.42
CA ILE A 161 -5.03 -4.67 -12.07
C ILE A 161 -4.80 -4.35 -13.54
N ASP A 162 -3.80 -3.50 -13.80
CA ASP A 162 -3.27 -3.22 -15.12
C ASP A 162 -1.93 -3.95 -15.33
N PRO A 163 -1.58 -4.30 -16.57
CA PRO A 163 -0.25 -4.83 -16.86
C PRO A 163 0.82 -3.75 -16.62
N PRO A 164 2.03 -4.14 -16.18
CA PRO A 164 3.12 -3.18 -16.01
C PRO A 164 3.48 -2.54 -17.36
N PRO A 165 3.73 -1.23 -17.39
CA PRO A 165 4.06 -0.53 -18.62
C PRO A 165 5.50 -0.84 -19.05
N ARG A 166 5.80 -0.66 -20.33
CA ARG A 166 7.18 -0.75 -20.84
C ARG A 166 8.01 0.50 -20.48
N ARG A 167 7.37 1.63 -20.30
CA ARG A 167 7.94 2.94 -19.93
C ARG A 167 6.90 3.73 -19.16
N GLY A 168 7.34 4.79 -18.48
CA GLY A 168 6.46 5.63 -17.67
C GLY A 168 6.34 5.15 -16.23
N ALA A 169 5.52 5.84 -15.47
CA ALA A 169 5.24 5.51 -14.08
C ALA A 169 4.34 4.27 -13.95
N CYS A 170 4.51 3.52 -12.87
CA CYS A 170 3.64 2.42 -12.48
C CYS A 170 3.44 2.42 -10.97
N VAL A 171 2.20 2.21 -10.54
CA VAL A 171 1.84 2.15 -9.12
C VAL A 171 1.68 0.70 -8.67
N VAL A 172 2.27 0.36 -7.52
CA VAL A 172 2.17 -0.96 -6.88
C VAL A 172 1.76 -0.82 -5.41
N GLU A 173 0.98 -1.77 -4.94
CA GLU A 173 0.73 -1.92 -3.51
C GLU A 173 1.98 -2.51 -2.86
N ILE A 174 2.40 -1.94 -1.73
CA ILE A 174 3.53 -2.44 -0.95
C ILE A 174 3.12 -2.77 0.47
N TYR A 175 3.97 -3.55 1.15
CA TYR A 175 3.90 -3.80 2.57
C TYR A 175 5.28 -3.58 3.18
N THR A 176 5.47 -2.51 3.94
CA THR A 176 6.77 -2.05 4.46
C THR A 176 7.52 -3.12 5.25
N THR A 177 6.80 -4.06 5.88
CA THR A 177 7.38 -5.23 6.54
C THR A 177 8.23 -6.10 5.61
N ILE A 178 7.93 -6.17 4.31
CA ILE A 178 8.71 -6.94 3.33
C ILE A 178 10.08 -6.30 3.15
N ALA A 179 10.13 -4.99 2.99
CA ALA A 179 11.39 -4.24 2.90
C ALA A 179 12.23 -4.37 4.18
N ALA A 180 11.60 -4.23 5.35
CA ALA A 180 12.28 -4.40 6.63
C ALA A 180 12.91 -5.80 6.78
N ARG A 181 12.22 -6.86 6.37
CA ARG A 181 12.76 -8.22 6.41
C ARG A 181 13.89 -8.44 5.41
N ALA A 182 13.77 -7.87 4.20
CA ALA A 182 14.83 -7.94 3.20
C ALA A 182 16.12 -7.28 3.71
N ALA A 183 15.99 -6.25 4.55
CA ALA A 183 17.10 -5.61 5.25
C ALA A 183 17.59 -6.38 6.49
N GLY A 184 17.09 -7.60 6.76
CA GLY A 184 17.50 -8.41 7.92
C GLY A 184 16.88 -7.99 9.25
N ILE A 185 15.93 -7.07 9.26
CA ILE A 185 15.28 -6.60 10.49
C ILE A 185 14.32 -7.66 11.01
N ARG A 186 14.52 -8.07 12.26
CA ARG A 186 13.71 -9.12 12.90
C ARG A 186 12.27 -8.66 13.14
N LYS A 187 11.34 -9.60 13.08
CA LYS A 187 9.94 -9.38 13.43
C LYS A 187 9.81 -8.72 14.81
N GLY A 188 9.06 -7.65 14.90
CA GLY A 188 8.84 -6.87 16.13
C GLY A 188 9.91 -5.81 16.43
N LEU A 189 11.01 -5.75 15.66
CA LEU A 189 12.05 -4.73 15.75
C LEU A 189 12.07 -3.79 14.55
N SER A 190 11.01 -3.78 13.73
CA SER A 190 10.95 -3.04 12.47
C SER A 190 10.97 -1.50 12.60
N LYS A 191 10.92 -0.99 13.82
CA LYS A 191 10.95 0.45 14.08
C LYS A 191 12.38 0.95 14.22
N LEU A 192 12.90 1.52 13.16
CA LEU A 192 14.21 2.17 13.14
C LEU A 192 14.09 3.57 13.78
N ARG A 193 14.86 3.83 14.82
CA ARG A 193 14.77 5.05 15.65
C ARG A 193 15.98 5.95 15.55
N ASP A 194 17.03 5.51 14.87
CA ASP A 194 18.29 6.22 14.72
C ASP A 194 18.91 5.98 13.33
N GLY A 195 19.89 6.82 12.98
CA GLY A 195 20.52 6.81 11.68
C GLY A 195 21.41 5.59 11.46
N GLU A 196 22.10 5.12 12.49
CA GLU A 196 23.01 3.97 12.36
C GLU A 196 22.23 2.68 12.00
N ALA A 197 21.11 2.43 12.68
CA ALA A 197 20.24 1.31 12.37
C ALA A 197 19.65 1.40 10.96
N LEU A 198 19.27 2.61 10.51
CA LEU A 198 18.79 2.82 9.15
C LEU A 198 19.89 2.58 8.11
N ASP A 199 21.10 3.09 8.33
CA ASP A 199 22.24 2.89 7.41
C ASP A 199 22.67 1.43 7.31
N LEU A 200 22.65 0.68 8.41
CA LEU A 200 22.88 -0.77 8.39
C LEU A 200 21.82 -1.49 7.54
N ALA A 201 20.55 -1.11 7.68
CA ALA A 201 19.47 -1.68 6.87
C ALA A 201 19.60 -1.32 5.38
N LEU A 202 20.00 -0.09 5.07
CA LEU A 202 20.27 0.36 3.69
C LEU A 202 21.46 -0.35 3.09
N ALA A 203 22.55 -0.51 3.83
CA ALA A 203 23.74 -1.26 3.39
C ALA A 203 23.42 -2.71 3.04
N ALA A 204 22.54 -3.39 3.81
CA ALA A 204 22.05 -4.73 3.51
C ALA A 204 21.31 -4.83 2.17
N MET A 205 20.75 -3.71 1.68
CA MET A 205 20.10 -3.59 0.37
C MET A 205 20.99 -2.95 -0.70
N GLY A 206 22.31 -2.81 -0.43
CA GLY A 206 23.26 -2.23 -1.37
C GLY A 206 23.07 -0.74 -1.62
N SER A 207 22.49 0.00 -0.70
CA SER A 207 22.40 1.47 -0.73
C SER A 207 23.53 2.13 0.05
N ASP A 208 23.91 3.32 -0.38
CA ASP A 208 24.75 4.21 0.40
C ASP A 208 23.98 4.75 1.64
N PRO A 209 24.70 5.26 2.67
CA PRO A 209 24.06 5.86 3.84
C PRO A 209 23.14 7.01 3.47
N HIS A 210 22.03 7.15 4.19
CA HIS A 210 21.07 8.24 4.00
C HIS A 210 21.63 9.59 4.51
N LEU A 211 21.05 10.69 4.04
CA LEU A 211 21.33 11.99 4.63
C LEU A 211 20.74 12.07 6.04
N PRO A 212 21.50 12.55 7.05
CA PRO A 212 21.00 12.66 8.43
C PRO A 212 19.68 13.43 8.51
N MET A 213 18.74 12.90 9.27
CA MET A 213 17.43 13.51 9.48
C MET A 213 17.32 14.11 10.87
N PRO A 214 16.61 15.24 11.05
CA PRO A 214 16.37 15.83 12.38
C PRO A 214 15.60 14.90 13.32
N ARG A 215 14.77 14.02 12.75
CA ARG A 215 13.93 13.07 13.49
C ARG A 215 13.67 11.81 12.69
N TYR A 216 13.86 10.66 13.34
CA TYR A 216 13.57 9.33 12.79
C TYR A 216 12.16 8.90 13.21
N THR A 217 11.19 9.13 12.33
CA THR A 217 9.81 8.67 12.51
C THR A 217 9.59 7.37 11.75
N ASP A 218 8.66 6.53 12.20
CA ASP A 218 8.31 5.28 11.51
C ASP A 218 8.00 5.56 10.02
N HIS A 219 7.20 6.59 9.72
CA HIS A 219 6.84 6.92 8.33
C HIS A 219 8.04 7.31 7.46
N ALA A 220 9.01 8.06 8.00
CA ALA A 220 10.18 8.48 7.26
C ALA A 220 11.12 7.28 7.00
N THR A 221 11.40 6.49 8.02
CA THR A 221 12.30 5.33 7.91
C THR A 221 11.70 4.23 7.04
N ASP A 222 10.40 3.96 7.16
CA ASP A 222 9.69 3.00 6.32
C ASP A 222 9.68 3.44 4.85
N ALA A 223 9.46 4.73 4.57
CA ALA A 223 9.50 5.26 3.21
C ALA A 223 10.89 5.12 2.58
N ILE A 224 11.96 5.51 3.30
CA ILE A 224 13.36 5.40 2.85
C ILE A 224 13.71 3.94 2.58
N LEU A 225 13.44 3.05 3.54
CA LEU A 225 13.78 1.63 3.43
C LEU A 225 13.04 0.97 2.27
N THR A 226 11.75 1.29 2.11
CA THR A 226 10.94 0.73 1.03
C THR A 226 11.34 1.27 -0.34
N ALA A 227 11.74 2.54 -0.46
CA ALA A 227 12.26 3.09 -1.70
C ALA A 227 13.55 2.36 -2.14
N ALA A 228 14.49 2.11 -1.21
CA ALA A 228 15.68 1.30 -1.49
C ALA A 228 15.33 -0.14 -1.90
N TRP A 229 14.36 -0.76 -1.24
CA TRP A 229 13.88 -2.10 -1.55
C TRP A 229 13.24 -2.16 -2.94
N LEU A 230 12.38 -1.22 -3.29
CA LEU A 230 11.76 -1.13 -4.62
C LEU A 230 12.82 -1.00 -5.70
N ARG A 231 13.81 -0.13 -5.54
CA ARG A 231 14.93 0.02 -6.49
C ARG A 231 15.62 -1.32 -6.78
N THR A 232 15.94 -2.09 -5.74
CA THR A 232 16.66 -3.36 -5.89
C THR A 232 15.81 -4.48 -6.47
N ASN A 233 14.48 -4.37 -6.37
CA ASN A 233 13.54 -5.42 -6.75
C ASN A 233 12.68 -5.09 -7.97
N ALA A 234 12.70 -3.85 -8.47
CA ALA A 234 11.87 -3.42 -9.60
C ALA A 234 12.02 -4.27 -10.88
N ARG A 235 13.20 -4.89 -11.08
CA ARG A 235 13.51 -5.71 -12.27
C ARG A 235 13.34 -7.22 -12.04
N ARG A 236 12.85 -7.64 -10.89
CA ARG A 236 12.65 -9.05 -10.57
C ARG A 236 11.33 -9.56 -11.14
N ASP A 237 11.41 -10.35 -12.19
CA ASP A 237 10.25 -10.90 -12.92
C ASP A 237 9.34 -11.75 -12.02
N ASP A 238 9.92 -12.51 -11.09
CA ASP A 238 9.18 -13.34 -10.12
C ASP A 238 8.28 -12.52 -9.17
N LEU A 239 8.58 -11.26 -8.95
CA LEU A 239 7.74 -10.36 -8.14
C LEU A 239 6.59 -9.74 -8.96
N TRP A 240 6.79 -9.59 -10.27
CA TRP A 240 5.73 -9.14 -11.18
C TRP A 240 4.75 -10.26 -11.54
N HIS A 241 5.21 -11.52 -11.49
CA HIS A 241 4.44 -12.70 -11.87
C HIS A 241 4.48 -13.79 -10.79
N PRO A 242 4.06 -13.49 -9.52
CA PRO A 242 4.12 -14.48 -8.47
C PRO A 242 3.18 -15.66 -8.76
N PRO A 243 3.64 -16.93 -8.59
CA PRO A 243 2.86 -18.12 -8.97
C PRO A 243 1.48 -18.23 -8.30
N ALA A 244 1.34 -17.70 -7.10
CA ALA A 244 0.09 -17.72 -6.34
C ALA A 244 -0.95 -16.69 -6.85
N MET A 245 -0.53 -15.69 -7.62
CA MET A 245 -1.41 -14.67 -8.17
C MET A 245 -2.03 -15.14 -9.50
N THR A 246 -3.24 -15.66 -9.44
CA THR A 246 -4.00 -15.97 -10.66
C THR A 246 -4.51 -14.70 -11.34
N ARG A 247 -4.85 -14.79 -12.63
CA ARG A 247 -5.47 -13.68 -13.37
C ARG A 247 -6.76 -13.17 -12.71
N GLN A 248 -7.53 -14.05 -12.07
CA GLN A 248 -8.75 -13.68 -11.36
C GLN A 248 -8.42 -12.86 -10.13
N ILE A 249 -7.46 -13.30 -9.31
CA ILE A 249 -6.99 -12.57 -8.13
C ILE A 249 -6.50 -11.17 -8.54
N ALA A 250 -5.61 -11.09 -9.55
CA ALA A 250 -5.08 -9.83 -10.04
C ALA A 250 -6.17 -8.81 -10.42
N ARG A 251 -7.24 -9.29 -11.07
CA ARG A 251 -8.33 -8.45 -11.57
C ARG A 251 -9.41 -8.11 -10.55
N THR A 252 -9.45 -8.78 -9.41
CA THR A 252 -10.46 -8.54 -8.36
C THR A 252 -9.86 -8.05 -7.06
N GLU A 253 -8.97 -8.81 -6.46
CA GLU A 253 -8.41 -8.50 -5.13
C GLU A 253 -7.08 -7.75 -5.20
N GLY A 254 -6.42 -7.74 -6.36
CA GLY A 254 -5.07 -7.21 -6.49
C GLY A 254 -4.03 -8.10 -5.80
N TRP A 255 -2.81 -7.59 -5.67
CA TRP A 255 -1.69 -8.28 -5.03
C TRP A 255 -0.68 -7.28 -4.49
N THR A 256 -0.05 -7.59 -3.36
CA THR A 256 1.02 -6.77 -2.79
C THR A 256 2.35 -7.14 -3.45
N PHE A 257 3.04 -6.16 -4.03
CA PHE A 257 4.34 -6.36 -4.68
C PHE A 257 5.37 -6.86 -3.65
N GLY A 258 6.02 -7.98 -3.97
CA GLY A 258 6.96 -8.64 -3.08
C GLY A 258 6.39 -9.81 -2.27
N VAL A 259 5.11 -10.08 -2.34
CA VAL A 259 4.52 -11.32 -1.83
C VAL A 259 4.70 -12.41 -2.89
N SER A 260 5.51 -13.41 -2.58
CA SER A 260 5.90 -14.53 -3.47
C SER A 260 5.54 -15.88 -2.87
#